data_f98e9f450542aa11e0d04ef5afae31ea
#
_entry.id   f98e9f450542aa11e0d04ef5afae31ea
#
_cell.length_a   1.000
_cell.length_b   1.000
_cell.length_c   1.000
_cell.angle_alpha   90.00
_cell.angle_beta   90.00
_cell.angle_gamma   90.00
#
_symmetry.space_group_name_H-M   'P 1'
#
loop_
_entity.id
_entity.type
_entity.pdbx_description
1 polymer ?
#
loop_
_entity_poly.entity_id
_entity_poly.type
_entity_poly.pdbx_seq_one_letter_code
_entity_poly.pdbx_strand_id
1 'polypeptide(L)'
;DITRELVQECLYEHNSGVFILPAPIRPTDWRNVHAGHIERIIGILTQTYDYVILDTPGTFNDIVARALELASMVVLLATVDMASLKDTLLAIDMLRSWNFPQEKIKLVINATNDAHNVQPQEIKRMLGRDVFWSIPYDRNISAATQLGMPVVVSKPTAKASESIVEMAYAISGVR
;
A
#
# COMPACT_ATOMS: atom_id res chain seq x y z
N ASP A 1 3.98 -27.41 6.29
CA ASP A 1 4.13 -26.29 7.25
C ASP A 1 4.96 -25.17 6.62
N ILE A 2 4.57 -23.92 6.84
CA ILE A 2 5.31 -22.75 6.37
C ILE A 2 6.49 -22.54 7.32
N THR A 3 7.70 -22.78 6.82
CA THR A 3 8.96 -22.57 7.54
C THR A 3 9.68 -21.32 7.03
N ARG A 4 10.70 -20.87 7.76
CA ARG A 4 11.53 -19.74 7.36
C ARG A 4 12.26 -20.02 6.05
N GLU A 5 12.79 -21.22 5.91
CA GLU A 5 13.52 -21.69 4.72
C GLU A 5 12.60 -21.64 3.50
N LEU A 6 11.39 -22.18 3.62
CA LEU A 6 10.41 -22.15 2.53
C LEU A 6 10.03 -20.72 2.11
N VAL A 7 9.82 -19.82 3.08
CA VAL A 7 9.53 -18.42 2.77
C VAL A 7 10.70 -17.76 2.05
N GLN A 8 11.94 -18.01 2.48
CA GLN A 8 13.14 -17.48 1.84
C GLN A 8 13.32 -18.00 0.40
N GLU A 9 13.05 -19.27 0.15
CA GLU A 9 13.10 -19.88 -1.19
C GLU A 9 12.05 -19.28 -2.15
N CYS A 10 10.92 -18.79 -1.61
CA CYS A 10 9.87 -18.18 -2.39
C CYS A 10 10.09 -16.68 -2.67
N LEU A 11 11.07 -16.04 -2.03
CA LEU A 11 11.37 -14.63 -2.22
C LEU A 11 12.18 -14.40 -3.49
N TYR A 12 11.75 -13.43 -4.27
CA TYR A 12 12.50 -12.91 -5.42
C TYR A 12 13.25 -11.64 -5.01
N GLU A 13 14.56 -11.62 -5.17
CA GLU A 13 15.38 -10.45 -4.95
C GLU A 13 15.37 -9.55 -6.19
N HIS A 14 14.83 -8.35 -6.06
CA HIS A 14 14.88 -7.34 -7.10
C HIS A 14 16.22 -6.59 -7.07
N ASN A 15 16.68 -6.10 -8.23
CA ASN A 15 17.97 -5.37 -8.37
C ASN A 15 18.09 -4.12 -7.47
N SER A 16 17.00 -3.61 -6.93
CA SER A 16 16.99 -2.50 -5.96
C SER A 16 17.26 -2.94 -4.52
N GLY A 17 17.45 -4.23 -4.25
CA GLY A 17 17.60 -4.80 -2.91
C GLY A 17 16.27 -5.09 -2.19
N VAL A 18 15.14 -4.90 -2.87
CA VAL A 18 13.82 -5.26 -2.33
C VAL A 18 13.57 -6.74 -2.58
N PHE A 19 13.12 -7.45 -1.53
CA PHE A 19 12.66 -8.83 -1.63
C PHE A 19 11.15 -8.85 -1.84
N ILE A 20 10.68 -9.63 -2.81
CA ILE A 20 9.28 -9.72 -3.20
C ILE A 20 8.79 -11.15 -3.00
N LEU A 21 7.73 -11.33 -2.22
CA LEU A 21 6.98 -12.57 -2.18
C LEU A 21 5.78 -12.42 -3.14
N PRO A 22 5.85 -13.01 -4.34
CA PRO A 22 4.78 -12.83 -5.32
C PRO A 22 3.52 -13.60 -4.91
N ALA A 23 2.36 -13.03 -5.27
CA ALA A 23 1.10 -13.76 -5.14
C ALA A 23 1.05 -14.95 -6.13
N PRO A 24 0.24 -15.98 -5.86
CA PRO A 24 0.04 -17.09 -6.80
C PRO A 24 -0.41 -16.60 -8.17
N ILE A 25 0.22 -17.13 -9.22
CA ILE A 25 -0.05 -16.70 -10.61
C ILE A 25 -1.44 -17.17 -11.08
N ARG A 26 -1.85 -18.37 -10.63
CA ARG A 26 -3.12 -18.97 -11.07
C ARG A 26 -4.24 -18.65 -10.10
N PRO A 27 -5.39 -18.17 -10.56
CA PRO A 27 -6.55 -17.89 -9.69
C PRO A 27 -7.00 -19.11 -8.88
N THR A 28 -6.81 -20.33 -9.40
CA THR A 28 -7.11 -21.58 -8.70
C THR A 28 -6.30 -21.79 -7.42
N ASP A 29 -5.08 -21.29 -7.40
CA ASP A 29 -4.14 -21.50 -6.30
C ASP A 29 -4.45 -20.57 -5.12
N TRP A 30 -5.14 -19.45 -5.37
CA TRP A 30 -5.59 -18.51 -4.34
C TRP A 30 -6.56 -19.14 -3.34
N ARG A 31 -7.32 -20.15 -3.76
CA ARG A 31 -8.26 -20.87 -2.89
C ARG A 31 -7.57 -21.60 -1.74
N ASN A 32 -6.27 -21.85 -1.88
CA ASN A 32 -5.46 -22.52 -0.88
C ASN A 32 -4.78 -21.54 0.10
N VAL A 33 -4.91 -20.23 -0.15
CA VAL A 33 -4.35 -19.21 0.74
C VAL A 33 -5.39 -18.86 1.80
N HIS A 34 -4.99 -18.97 3.08
CA HIS A 34 -5.84 -18.71 4.23
C HIS A 34 -5.20 -17.67 5.15
N ALA A 35 -6.01 -17.03 5.99
CA ALA A 35 -5.55 -16.01 6.93
C ALA A 35 -4.38 -16.47 7.83
N GLY A 36 -4.38 -17.74 8.25
CA GLY A 36 -3.28 -18.34 9.02
C GLY A 36 -1.95 -18.42 8.28
N HIS A 37 -1.96 -18.54 6.94
CA HIS A 37 -0.74 -18.48 6.14
C HIS A 37 -0.14 -17.07 6.16
N ILE A 38 -0.99 -16.05 6.04
CA ILE A 38 -0.57 -14.63 6.09
C ILE A 38 0.07 -14.32 7.45
N GLU A 39 -0.57 -14.73 8.53
CA GLU A 39 -0.04 -14.55 9.88
C GLU A 39 1.36 -15.18 10.03
N ARG A 40 1.51 -16.43 9.58
CA ARG A 40 2.77 -17.14 9.68
C ARG A 40 3.87 -16.51 8.85
N ILE A 41 3.55 -16.11 7.61
CA ILE A 41 4.49 -15.46 6.68
C ILE A 41 4.93 -14.10 7.25
N ILE A 42 4.00 -13.26 7.67
CA ILE A 42 4.32 -11.95 8.27
C ILE A 42 5.19 -12.13 9.51
N GLY A 43 4.84 -13.09 10.40
CA GLY A 43 5.63 -13.38 11.59
C GLY A 43 7.07 -13.81 11.30
N ILE A 44 7.33 -14.51 10.17
CA ILE A 44 8.67 -14.84 9.72
C ILE A 44 9.39 -13.63 9.13
N LEU A 45 8.71 -12.87 8.25
CA LEU A 45 9.31 -11.72 7.55
C LEU A 45 9.68 -10.60 8.51
N THR A 46 8.85 -10.29 9.51
CA THR A 46 9.12 -9.25 10.51
C THR A 46 10.31 -9.54 11.43
N GLN A 47 10.76 -10.80 11.49
CA GLN A 47 11.99 -11.16 12.20
C GLN A 47 13.25 -10.96 11.37
N THR A 48 13.11 -10.71 10.07
CA THR A 48 14.23 -10.68 9.12
C THR A 48 14.39 -9.29 8.48
N TYR A 49 13.29 -8.58 8.26
CA TYR A 49 13.25 -7.32 7.54
C TYR A 49 12.75 -6.19 8.43
N ASP A 50 13.35 -5.02 8.29
CA ASP A 50 12.95 -3.80 9.01
C ASP A 50 11.56 -3.30 8.59
N TYR A 51 11.21 -3.51 7.31
CA TYR A 51 9.92 -3.15 6.73
C TYR A 51 9.32 -4.31 5.95
N VAL A 52 8.07 -4.63 6.25
CA VAL A 52 7.26 -5.59 5.50
C VAL A 52 6.05 -4.85 4.96
N ILE A 53 5.99 -4.71 3.64
CA ILE A 53 4.91 -4.00 2.94
C ILE A 53 3.95 -5.03 2.35
N LEU A 54 2.67 -4.93 2.70
CA LEU A 54 1.61 -5.79 2.21
C LEU A 54 0.81 -5.03 1.15
N ASP A 55 0.97 -5.41 -0.11
CA ASP A 55 0.13 -4.90 -1.20
C ASP A 55 -1.19 -5.68 -1.21
N THR A 56 -2.28 -4.99 -0.93
CA THR A 56 -3.61 -5.60 -0.76
C THR A 56 -4.58 -5.11 -1.83
N PRO A 57 -5.49 -5.98 -2.31
CA PRO A 57 -6.59 -5.50 -3.14
C PRO A 57 -7.51 -4.58 -2.35
N GLY A 58 -8.23 -3.70 -3.05
CA GLY A 58 -9.22 -2.79 -2.46
C GLY A 58 -10.51 -3.48 -1.98
N THR A 59 -10.45 -4.78 -1.64
CA THR A 59 -11.58 -5.57 -1.15
C THR A 59 -11.31 -6.06 0.25
N PHE A 60 -12.35 -6.13 1.07
CA PHE A 60 -12.27 -6.64 2.43
C PHE A 60 -12.69 -8.11 2.47
N ASN A 61 -11.72 -8.98 2.72
CA ASN A 61 -11.92 -10.40 2.97
C ASN A 61 -11.11 -10.84 4.21
N ASP A 62 -11.25 -12.08 4.65
CA ASP A 62 -10.58 -12.57 5.86
C ASP A 62 -9.05 -12.47 5.80
N ILE A 63 -8.46 -12.59 4.60
CA ILE A 63 -7.01 -12.45 4.40
C ILE A 63 -6.58 -11.00 4.63
N VAL A 64 -7.30 -10.05 4.01
CA VAL A 64 -7.03 -8.61 4.18
C VAL A 64 -7.30 -8.19 5.61
N ALA A 65 -8.40 -8.67 6.23
CA ALA A 65 -8.70 -8.40 7.63
C ALA A 65 -7.54 -8.85 8.54
N ARG A 66 -7.03 -10.07 8.33
CA ARG A 66 -5.90 -10.57 9.11
C ARG A 66 -4.61 -9.79 8.87
N ALA A 67 -4.33 -9.40 7.63
CA ALA A 67 -3.20 -8.54 7.29
C ALA A 67 -3.28 -7.19 8.00
N LEU A 68 -4.46 -6.57 8.03
CA LEU A 68 -4.70 -5.29 8.71
C LEU A 68 -4.55 -5.42 10.24
N GLU A 69 -5.03 -6.50 10.86
CA GLU A 69 -4.86 -6.75 12.30
C GLU A 69 -3.37 -6.83 12.71
N LEU A 70 -2.54 -7.38 11.84
CA LEU A 70 -1.10 -7.53 12.07
C LEU A 70 -0.29 -6.28 11.70
N ALA A 71 -0.90 -5.36 10.95
CA ALA A 71 -0.21 -4.16 10.47
C ALA A 71 0.04 -3.15 11.59
N SER A 72 1.25 -2.59 11.63
CA SER A 72 1.60 -1.46 12.49
C SER A 72 1.05 -0.13 11.94
N MET A 73 0.82 -0.05 10.62
CA MET A 73 0.31 1.12 9.91
C MET A 73 -0.47 0.70 8.67
N VAL A 74 -1.48 1.47 8.31
CA VAL A 74 -2.22 1.35 7.05
C VAL A 74 -2.01 2.61 6.22
N VAL A 75 -1.51 2.46 5.02
CA VAL A 75 -1.47 3.52 4.00
C VAL A 75 -2.70 3.35 3.12
N LEU A 76 -3.71 4.19 3.34
CA LEU A 76 -4.95 4.16 2.59
C LEU A 76 -4.83 5.09 1.38
N LEU A 77 -4.75 4.50 0.18
CA LEU A 77 -4.62 5.23 -1.08
C LEU A 77 -5.98 5.57 -1.66
N ALA A 78 -6.18 6.83 -2.02
CA ALA A 78 -7.36 7.31 -2.70
C ALA A 78 -6.99 8.18 -3.91
N THR A 79 -7.84 8.17 -4.92
CA THR A 79 -7.82 9.16 -6.01
C THR A 79 -8.93 10.19 -5.82
N VAL A 80 -8.86 11.32 -6.51
CA VAL A 80 -9.81 12.44 -6.32
C VAL A 80 -11.11 12.30 -7.11
N ASP A 81 -11.43 11.13 -7.64
CA ASP A 81 -12.71 10.87 -8.25
C ASP A 81 -13.76 10.41 -7.22
N MET A 82 -15.03 10.65 -7.53
CA MET A 82 -16.15 10.39 -6.61
C MET A 82 -16.28 8.92 -6.20
N ALA A 83 -15.96 7.98 -7.11
CA ALA A 83 -16.04 6.55 -6.81
C ALA A 83 -14.97 6.17 -5.77
N SER A 84 -13.72 6.57 -6.02
CA SER A 84 -12.62 6.32 -5.10
C SER A 84 -12.82 6.97 -3.73
N LEU A 85 -13.33 8.20 -3.68
CA LEU A 85 -13.61 8.87 -2.40
C LEU A 85 -14.72 8.17 -1.62
N LYS A 86 -15.76 7.67 -2.30
CA LYS A 86 -16.82 6.88 -1.66
C LYS A 86 -16.27 5.56 -1.12
N ASP A 87 -15.48 4.84 -1.91
CA ASP A 87 -14.86 3.57 -1.48
C ASP A 87 -13.90 3.79 -0.32
N THR A 88 -13.16 4.91 -0.34
CA THR A 88 -12.28 5.31 0.77
C THR A 88 -13.08 5.58 2.05
N LEU A 89 -14.22 6.24 1.96
CA LEU A 89 -15.10 6.47 3.11
C LEU A 89 -15.60 5.14 3.69
N LEU A 90 -16.04 4.22 2.84
CA LEU A 90 -16.46 2.87 3.26
C LEU A 90 -15.31 2.10 3.93
N ALA A 91 -14.10 2.22 3.39
CA ALA A 91 -12.91 1.61 3.99
C ALA A 91 -12.60 2.18 5.38
N ILE A 92 -12.68 3.52 5.55
CA ILE A 92 -12.50 4.18 6.85
C ILE A 92 -13.55 3.69 7.86
N ASP A 93 -14.82 3.61 7.45
CA ASP A 93 -15.90 3.14 8.31
C ASP A 93 -15.73 1.66 8.69
N MET A 94 -15.27 0.83 7.76
CA MET A 94 -14.94 -0.57 8.03
C MET A 94 -13.80 -0.69 9.06
N LEU A 95 -12.70 0.02 8.85
CA LEU A 95 -11.57 0.03 9.80
C LEU A 95 -12.00 0.53 11.19
N ARG A 96 -12.89 1.51 11.23
CA ARG A 96 -13.47 2.01 12.49
C ARG A 96 -14.34 0.95 13.17
N SER A 97 -15.16 0.23 12.41
CA SER A 97 -16.01 -0.84 12.94
C SER A 97 -15.21 -2.02 13.52
N TRP A 98 -14.01 -2.23 13.01
CA TRP A 98 -13.04 -3.21 13.55
C TRP A 98 -12.20 -2.66 14.70
N ASN A 99 -12.48 -1.45 15.20
CA ASN A 99 -11.70 -0.76 16.22
C ASN A 99 -10.22 -0.58 15.84
N PHE A 100 -9.91 -0.48 14.54
CA PHE A 100 -8.53 -0.23 14.10
C PHE A 100 -8.08 1.16 14.59
N PRO A 101 -6.87 1.28 15.18
CA PRO A 101 -6.39 2.54 15.71
C PRO A 101 -6.32 3.61 14.62
N GLN A 102 -7.07 4.69 14.79
CA GLN A 102 -7.26 5.70 13.75
C GLN A 102 -5.99 6.49 13.44
N GLU A 103 -5.09 6.63 14.39
CA GLU A 103 -3.77 7.28 14.24
C GLU A 103 -2.80 6.47 13.37
N LYS A 104 -3.02 5.16 13.23
CA LYS A 104 -2.24 4.27 12.38
C LYS A 104 -2.65 4.30 10.91
N ILE A 105 -3.76 4.97 10.58
CA ILE A 105 -4.23 5.09 9.20
C ILE A 105 -3.68 6.38 8.60
N LYS A 106 -2.90 6.28 7.54
CA LYS A 106 -2.34 7.40 6.78
C LYS A 106 -3.07 7.52 5.44
N LEU A 107 -3.92 8.54 5.30
CA LEU A 107 -4.62 8.81 4.05
C LEU A 107 -3.67 9.47 3.05
N VAL A 108 -3.47 8.82 1.91
CA VAL A 108 -2.63 9.32 0.82
C VAL A 108 -3.50 9.54 -0.42
N ILE A 109 -3.41 10.73 -0.99
CA ILE A 109 -4.08 11.07 -2.24
C ILE A 109 -3.09 10.86 -3.40
N ASN A 110 -3.49 10.03 -4.36
CA ASN A 110 -2.74 9.82 -5.58
C ASN A 110 -3.44 10.55 -6.74
N ALA A 111 -2.87 11.62 -7.22
CA ALA A 111 -3.46 12.39 -8.32
C ALA A 111 -3.35 11.63 -9.64
N THR A 112 -4.49 11.42 -10.31
CA THR A 112 -4.57 10.67 -11.59
C THR A 112 -4.61 11.57 -12.82
N ASN A 113 -4.82 12.89 -12.63
CA ASN A 113 -4.81 13.89 -13.69
C ASN A 113 -4.52 15.30 -13.13
N ASP A 114 -4.18 16.24 -14.01
CA ASP A 114 -3.93 17.64 -13.67
C ASP A 114 -5.22 18.46 -13.35
N ALA A 115 -6.39 17.94 -13.70
CA ALA A 115 -7.64 18.72 -13.71
C ALA A 115 -8.32 18.80 -12.34
N HIS A 116 -7.99 17.93 -11.40
CA HIS A 116 -8.62 17.89 -10.09
C HIS A 116 -7.67 18.35 -8.98
N ASN A 117 -7.48 19.65 -8.90
CA ASN A 117 -6.81 20.30 -7.76
C ASN A 117 -7.80 20.40 -6.59
N VAL A 118 -8.32 19.26 -6.12
CA VAL A 118 -9.18 19.25 -4.92
C VAL A 118 -8.31 19.58 -3.72
N GLN A 119 -8.68 20.62 -3.02
CA GLN A 119 -7.92 21.07 -1.86
C GLN A 119 -7.97 20.03 -0.74
N PRO A 120 -6.87 19.80 0.00
CA PRO A 120 -6.85 18.87 1.12
C PRO A 120 -7.97 19.08 2.14
N GLN A 121 -8.40 20.35 2.32
CA GLN A 121 -9.50 20.73 3.20
C GLN A 121 -10.85 20.21 2.73
N GLU A 122 -11.07 20.12 1.42
CA GLU A 122 -12.31 19.57 0.85
C GLU A 122 -12.34 18.04 1.04
N ILE A 123 -11.20 17.38 0.81
CA ILE A 123 -11.05 15.94 1.07
C ILE A 123 -11.29 15.65 2.55
N LYS A 124 -10.72 16.48 3.44
CA LYS A 124 -10.96 16.35 4.89
C LYS A 124 -12.45 16.49 5.24
N ARG A 125 -13.18 17.44 4.62
CA ARG A 125 -14.63 17.58 4.85
C ARG A 125 -15.40 16.35 4.38
N MET A 126 -15.01 15.75 3.25
CA MET A 126 -15.69 14.59 2.67
C MET A 126 -15.40 13.30 3.45
N LEU A 127 -14.15 13.07 3.81
CA LEU A 127 -13.69 11.80 4.42
C LEU A 127 -13.59 11.87 5.96
N GLY A 128 -13.77 13.05 6.56
CA GLY A 128 -13.65 13.24 8.01
C GLY A 128 -12.23 13.00 8.53
N ARG A 129 -11.20 13.08 7.65
CA ARG A 129 -9.82 12.73 7.96
C ARG A 129 -8.84 13.65 7.27
N ASP A 130 -7.74 13.95 7.94
CA ASP A 130 -6.63 14.71 7.36
C ASP A 130 -5.89 13.87 6.31
N VAL A 131 -5.50 14.54 5.22
CA VAL A 131 -4.61 13.97 4.22
C VAL A 131 -3.19 13.96 4.79
N PHE A 132 -2.61 12.78 4.90
CA PHE A 132 -1.22 12.61 5.35
C PHE A 132 -0.23 13.00 4.26
N TRP A 133 -0.50 12.60 3.00
CA TRP A 133 0.36 12.88 1.87
C TRP A 133 -0.43 13.03 0.58
N SER A 134 0.13 13.78 -0.38
CA SER A 134 -0.43 13.89 -1.73
C SER A 134 0.67 13.65 -2.75
N ILE A 135 0.49 12.62 -3.57
CA ILE A 135 1.37 12.30 -4.70
C ILE A 135 0.85 13.09 -5.91
N PRO A 136 1.65 13.98 -6.51
CA PRO A 136 1.20 14.77 -7.64
C PRO A 136 1.01 13.90 -8.90
N TYR A 137 0.13 14.35 -9.79
CA TYR A 137 0.03 13.74 -11.10
C TYR A 137 1.36 13.85 -11.85
N ASP A 138 1.78 12.73 -12.41
CA ASP A 138 2.97 12.66 -13.26
C ASP A 138 2.78 11.58 -14.34
N ARG A 139 2.82 11.99 -15.61
CA ARG A 139 2.72 11.08 -16.76
C ARG A 139 3.84 10.03 -16.81
N ASN A 140 4.95 10.28 -16.15
CA ASN A 140 6.05 9.31 -16.05
C ASN A 140 5.65 8.05 -15.29
N ILE A 141 4.67 8.11 -14.37
CA ILE A 141 4.15 6.93 -13.67
C ILE A 141 3.58 5.93 -14.68
N SER A 142 2.66 6.37 -15.54
CA SER A 142 2.03 5.49 -16.54
C SER A 142 3.07 4.91 -17.52
N ALA A 143 4.04 5.71 -17.95
CA ALA A 143 5.11 5.25 -18.83
C ALA A 143 6.01 4.21 -18.14
N ALA A 144 6.36 4.42 -16.87
CA ALA A 144 7.16 3.48 -16.09
C ALA A 144 6.42 2.16 -15.85
N THR A 145 5.11 2.24 -15.52
CA THR A 145 4.25 1.07 -15.32
C THR A 145 4.16 0.22 -16.59
N GLN A 146 4.00 0.84 -17.76
CA GLN A 146 3.97 0.11 -19.05
C GLN A 146 5.28 -0.62 -19.35
N LEU A 147 6.40 -0.11 -18.85
CA LEU A 147 7.72 -0.74 -19.00
C LEU A 147 8.02 -1.75 -17.88
N GLY A 148 7.12 -1.94 -16.92
CA GLY A 148 7.34 -2.80 -15.75
C GLY A 148 8.46 -2.29 -14.84
N MET A 149 8.74 -0.98 -14.85
CA MET A 149 9.80 -0.39 -14.05
C MET A 149 9.23 0.57 -12.99
N PRO A 150 9.72 0.52 -11.73
CA PRO A 150 9.33 1.52 -10.74
C PRO A 150 9.73 2.93 -11.20
N VAL A 151 8.80 3.89 -11.10
CA VAL A 151 9.05 5.28 -11.51
C VAL A 151 10.20 5.92 -10.72
N VAL A 152 10.34 5.60 -9.45
CA VAL A 152 11.43 6.09 -8.58
C VAL A 152 12.81 5.62 -9.03
N VAL A 153 12.89 4.53 -9.77
CA VAL A 153 14.13 4.00 -10.34
C VAL A 153 14.37 4.56 -11.75
N SER A 154 13.33 4.52 -12.59
CA SER A 154 13.44 4.90 -14.01
C SER A 154 13.46 6.41 -14.24
N LYS A 155 12.84 7.18 -13.35
CA LYS A 155 12.71 8.66 -13.41
C LYS A 155 12.85 9.28 -12.01
N PRO A 156 14.01 9.19 -11.37
CA PRO A 156 14.19 9.60 -9.97
C PRO A 156 13.90 11.09 -9.71
N THR A 157 14.09 11.96 -10.71
CA THR A 157 13.81 13.41 -10.62
C THR A 157 12.41 13.81 -11.06
N ALA A 158 11.54 12.83 -11.36
CA ALA A 158 10.13 13.12 -11.65
C ALA A 158 9.41 13.57 -10.36
N LYS A 159 8.46 14.50 -10.48
CA LYS A 159 7.73 15.05 -9.32
C LYS A 159 7.09 13.96 -8.44
N ALA A 160 6.52 12.95 -9.07
CA ALA A 160 5.94 11.83 -8.34
C ALA A 160 7.02 11.00 -7.62
N SER A 161 8.18 10.80 -8.24
CA SER A 161 9.29 10.04 -7.63
C SER A 161 9.81 10.74 -6.39
N GLU A 162 10.09 12.04 -6.49
CA GLU A 162 10.52 12.86 -5.35
C GLU A 162 9.50 12.81 -4.22
N SER A 163 8.21 12.99 -4.55
CA SER A 163 7.11 12.93 -3.59
C SER A 163 6.97 11.56 -2.92
N ILE A 164 7.12 10.45 -3.65
CA ILE A 164 7.07 9.10 -3.10
C ILE A 164 8.25 8.85 -2.15
N VAL A 165 9.45 9.31 -2.51
CA VAL A 165 10.63 9.17 -1.67
C VAL A 165 10.49 9.99 -0.37
N GLU A 166 10.01 11.23 -0.47
CA GLU A 166 9.74 12.06 0.71
C GLU A 166 8.66 11.45 1.61
N MET A 167 7.60 10.88 1.02
CA MET A 167 6.58 10.15 1.77
C MET A 167 7.18 8.94 2.50
N ALA A 168 8.06 8.20 1.85
CA ALA A 168 8.74 7.06 2.46
C ALA A 168 9.58 7.49 3.68
N TYR A 169 10.29 8.60 3.59
CA TYR A 169 11.01 9.18 4.74
C TYR A 169 10.05 9.62 5.86
N ALA A 170 8.92 10.23 5.51
CA ALA A 170 7.92 10.65 6.49
C ALA A 170 7.27 9.47 7.22
N ILE A 171 7.15 8.31 6.56
CA ILE A 171 6.61 7.08 7.14
C ILE A 171 7.67 6.37 8.00
N SER A 172 8.89 6.24 7.52
CA SER A 172 9.95 5.48 8.18
C SER A 172 10.60 6.21 9.34
N GLY A 173 10.52 7.55 9.37
CA GLY A 173 11.24 8.36 10.33
C GLY A 173 12.76 8.40 10.11
N VAL A 174 13.24 7.76 9.05
CA VAL A 174 14.67 7.77 8.64
C VAL A 174 14.84 8.88 7.61
N ARG A 175 15.87 9.71 7.77
CA ARG A 175 16.32 10.71 6.78
C ARG A 175 17.66 10.32 6.23
#